data_d1e829d28819aa06a8eb1c93598f28c8
#
_entry.id   d1e829d28819aa06a8eb1c93598f28c8
#
_cell.length_a   1.000
_cell.length_b   1.000
_cell.length_c   1.000
_cell.angle_alpha   90.00
_cell.angle_beta   90.00
_cell.angle_gamma   90.00
#
_symmetry.space_group_name_H-M   'P 1'
#
loop_
_entity.id
_entity.type
_entity.pdbx_description
1 polymer ?
#
loop_
_entity_poly.entity_id
_entity_poly.type
_entity_poly.pdbx_seq_one_letter_code
_entity_poly.pdbx_strand_id
1 'polypeptide(L)'
;MSAPPTLPAVDVAEVRNLRAYYVTSTSSVQRTVRAVDDISLQIHEGEVYGIAGESGCGKSTLLKVLLGMLTPPLTVVGGSVHYRVDGRDIDVLALSDRDLRAMRWKVVSYIPQGSMHVLNPVSKIRNTFRDFIAAHKPEWSAHTDEHVRDYLDELGLPENVLDTYPHQLSGGMRQRVTIALATILSPRLVLADEPTTALDVVVQRGVIQLLEDIRTRMGSTLVLVTHDMGVHANLAKRVLVLYAGQVMEEADTVTLFEQPLHPYTQYLIKSLPRLDERSERVSIPGRPPALDNPPTGCRFHPRCPYAMDVCKTVAPRLEEITLGHRVACHLVSSTSPAPEADAISV
;
A
#
# COMPACT_ATOMS: atom_id res chain seq x y z
N MET A 1 6.22 -36.15 -8.03
CA MET A 1 5.18 -35.82 -7.03
C MET A 1 4.54 -34.54 -7.51
N SER A 2 3.31 -34.61 -8.02
CA SER A 2 2.54 -33.43 -8.45
C SER A 2 2.16 -32.62 -7.21
N ALA A 3 2.42 -31.30 -7.25
CA ALA A 3 1.97 -30.41 -6.21
C ALA A 3 0.44 -30.53 -6.04
N PRO A 4 -0.09 -30.48 -4.81
CA PRO A 4 -1.53 -30.51 -4.59
C PRO A 4 -2.17 -29.31 -5.30
N PRO A 5 -3.41 -29.44 -5.83
CA PRO A 5 -4.11 -28.33 -6.44
C PRO A 5 -4.28 -27.23 -5.39
N THR A 6 -3.69 -26.07 -5.65
CA THR A 6 -3.93 -24.86 -4.85
C THR A 6 -5.40 -24.50 -4.99
N LEU A 7 -6.14 -24.52 -3.86
CA LEU A 7 -7.49 -23.99 -3.81
C LEU A 7 -7.45 -22.53 -4.32
N PRO A 8 -8.48 -22.08 -5.08
CA PRO A 8 -8.53 -20.70 -5.52
C PRO A 8 -8.41 -19.78 -4.32
N ALA A 9 -7.48 -18.81 -4.39
CA ALA A 9 -7.26 -17.84 -3.33
C ALA A 9 -8.58 -17.08 -3.09
N VAL A 10 -8.98 -16.98 -1.82
CA VAL A 10 -10.16 -16.21 -1.44
C VAL A 10 -9.75 -14.75 -1.36
N ASP A 11 -10.45 -13.87 -2.08
CA ASP A 11 -10.21 -12.43 -2.03
C ASP A 11 -10.75 -11.84 -0.73
N VAL A 12 -9.92 -11.12 0.02
CA VAL A 12 -10.35 -10.32 1.17
C VAL A 12 -10.82 -8.94 0.74
N ALA A 13 -10.25 -8.41 -0.34
CA ALA A 13 -10.65 -7.13 -0.90
C ALA A 13 -10.60 -7.13 -2.44
N GLU A 14 -11.59 -6.49 -3.05
CA GLU A 14 -11.69 -6.29 -4.48
C GLU A 14 -11.97 -4.82 -4.80
N VAL A 15 -11.20 -4.26 -5.71
CA VAL A 15 -11.35 -2.90 -6.23
C VAL A 15 -11.62 -2.99 -7.72
N ARG A 16 -12.67 -2.31 -8.21
CA ARG A 16 -13.04 -2.32 -9.63
C ARG A 16 -13.15 -0.90 -10.18
N ASN A 17 -12.37 -0.60 -11.22
CA ASN A 17 -12.38 0.65 -11.99
C ASN A 17 -12.45 1.91 -11.11
N LEU A 18 -11.74 1.89 -9.97
CA LEU A 18 -11.80 2.93 -8.96
C LEU A 18 -11.21 4.23 -9.49
N ARG A 19 -11.99 5.32 -9.32
CA ARG A 19 -11.58 6.68 -9.62
C ARG A 19 -11.84 7.56 -8.41
N ALA A 20 -10.77 8.11 -7.83
CA ALA A 20 -10.84 8.98 -6.67
C ALA A 20 -9.94 10.20 -6.86
N TYR A 21 -10.56 11.38 -6.84
CA TYR A 21 -9.95 12.64 -7.21
C TYR A 21 -10.04 13.65 -6.06
N TYR A 22 -9.04 14.52 -5.96
CA TYR A 22 -9.16 15.71 -5.14
C TYR A 22 -9.76 16.84 -6.00
N VAL A 23 -10.96 17.28 -5.64
CA VAL A 23 -11.69 18.30 -6.37
C VAL A 23 -11.78 19.55 -5.51
N THR A 24 -11.08 20.60 -5.91
CA THR A 24 -11.11 21.90 -5.24
C THR A 24 -11.73 22.93 -6.15
N SER A 25 -12.72 23.66 -5.64
CA SER A 25 -13.36 24.77 -6.36
C SER A 25 -13.07 26.07 -5.62
N THR A 26 -12.45 27.01 -6.31
CA THR A 26 -12.43 28.42 -5.91
C THR A 26 -13.39 29.19 -6.81
N SER A 27 -13.72 30.43 -6.47
CA SER A 27 -14.74 31.25 -7.16
C SER A 27 -14.61 31.36 -8.70
N SER A 28 -13.46 30.97 -9.28
CA SER A 28 -13.19 31.08 -10.71
C SER A 28 -12.56 29.85 -11.36
N VAL A 29 -12.02 28.89 -10.59
CA VAL A 29 -11.27 27.75 -11.15
C VAL A 29 -11.59 26.47 -10.37
N GLN A 30 -12.00 25.44 -11.10
CA GLN A 30 -12.07 24.08 -10.59
C GLN A 30 -10.78 23.35 -10.92
N ARG A 31 -10.08 22.85 -9.89
CA ARG A 31 -8.88 22.02 -10.05
C ARG A 31 -9.21 20.59 -9.64
N THR A 32 -8.91 19.64 -10.52
CA THR A 32 -9.14 18.21 -10.30
C THR A 32 -7.80 17.46 -10.37
N VAL A 33 -7.38 16.87 -9.24
CA VAL A 33 -6.17 16.05 -9.16
C VAL A 33 -6.58 14.58 -9.22
N ARG A 34 -6.23 13.88 -10.27
CA ARG A 34 -6.61 12.48 -10.56
C ARG A 34 -5.66 11.51 -9.84
N ALA A 35 -5.80 11.42 -8.52
CA ALA A 35 -4.87 10.68 -7.68
C ALA A 35 -5.01 9.16 -7.81
N VAL A 36 -6.22 8.65 -8.02
CA VAL A 36 -6.53 7.24 -8.33
C VAL A 36 -7.42 7.27 -9.56
N ASP A 37 -6.98 6.70 -10.68
CA ASP A 37 -7.65 6.87 -11.97
C ASP A 37 -7.72 5.54 -12.73
N ASP A 38 -8.85 4.86 -12.59
CA ASP A 38 -9.17 3.56 -13.20
C ASP A 38 -8.31 2.39 -12.66
N ILE A 39 -8.27 2.26 -11.32
CA ILE A 39 -7.54 1.18 -10.67
C ILE A 39 -8.45 0.00 -10.41
N SER A 40 -8.00 -1.20 -10.82
CA SER A 40 -8.62 -2.49 -10.49
C SER A 40 -7.58 -3.44 -9.93
N LEU A 41 -7.83 -4.00 -8.74
CA LEU A 41 -6.96 -4.95 -8.07
C LEU A 41 -7.76 -5.93 -7.19
N GLN A 42 -7.13 -7.06 -6.87
CA GLN A 42 -7.64 -8.06 -5.94
C GLN A 42 -6.57 -8.36 -4.90
N ILE A 43 -6.96 -8.41 -3.62
CA ILE A 43 -6.09 -8.73 -2.50
C ILE A 43 -6.57 -10.05 -1.91
N HIS A 44 -5.68 -11.05 -1.89
CA HIS A 44 -6.01 -12.37 -1.40
C HIS A 44 -5.83 -12.47 0.12
N GLU A 45 -6.62 -13.32 0.76
CA GLU A 45 -6.54 -13.54 2.20
C GLU A 45 -5.16 -14.09 2.60
N GLY A 46 -4.57 -13.54 3.67
CA GLY A 46 -3.29 -13.97 4.24
C GLY A 46 -2.05 -13.59 3.45
N GLU A 47 -2.15 -12.85 2.32
CA GLU A 47 -0.96 -12.39 1.59
C GLU A 47 -0.39 -11.07 2.15
N VAL A 48 0.86 -10.80 1.80
CA VAL A 48 1.41 -9.45 1.83
C VAL A 48 1.34 -8.89 0.40
N TYR A 49 0.48 -7.90 0.21
CA TYR A 49 0.28 -7.25 -1.08
C TYR A 49 1.02 -5.91 -1.11
N GLY A 50 2.04 -5.82 -1.95
CA GLY A 50 2.86 -4.62 -2.10
C GLY A 50 2.24 -3.61 -3.07
N ILE A 51 2.32 -2.33 -2.75
CA ILE A 51 2.00 -1.23 -3.67
C ILE A 51 3.22 -0.33 -3.77
N ALA A 52 3.90 -0.39 -4.92
CA ALA A 52 5.11 0.35 -5.22
C ALA A 52 4.85 1.55 -6.13
N GLY A 53 5.77 2.51 -6.15
CA GLY A 53 5.76 3.65 -7.07
C GLY A 53 6.37 4.91 -6.46
N GLU A 54 6.67 5.91 -7.30
CA GLU A 54 7.25 7.19 -6.87
C GLU A 54 6.32 7.97 -5.93
N SER A 55 6.89 8.88 -5.13
CA SER A 55 6.12 9.79 -4.27
C SER A 55 5.10 10.58 -5.09
N GLY A 56 3.88 10.71 -4.54
CA GLY A 56 2.78 11.45 -5.19
C GLY A 56 2.04 10.68 -6.28
N CYS A 57 2.35 9.40 -6.57
CA CYS A 57 1.65 8.64 -7.61
C CYS A 57 0.24 8.15 -7.25
N GLY A 58 -0.25 8.38 -6.01
CA GLY A 58 -1.61 8.03 -5.59
C GLY A 58 -1.73 6.92 -4.54
N LYS A 59 -0.65 6.29 -4.09
CA LYS A 59 -0.63 5.16 -3.14
C LYS A 59 -1.42 5.44 -1.85
N SER A 60 -1.07 6.50 -1.11
CA SER A 60 -1.76 6.86 0.12
C SER A 60 -3.23 7.25 -0.10
N THR A 61 -3.55 7.81 -1.28
CA THR A 61 -4.95 8.09 -1.65
C THR A 61 -5.74 6.79 -1.83
N LEU A 62 -5.15 5.80 -2.49
CA LEU A 62 -5.76 4.47 -2.64
C LEU A 62 -6.04 3.85 -1.27
N LEU A 63 -5.06 3.87 -0.34
CA LEU A 63 -5.28 3.37 1.03
C LEU A 63 -6.38 4.12 1.78
N LYS A 64 -6.48 5.45 1.63
CA LYS A 64 -7.58 6.23 2.22
C LYS A 64 -8.95 5.79 1.71
N VAL A 65 -9.06 5.53 0.40
CA VAL A 65 -10.32 5.03 -0.18
C VAL A 65 -10.64 3.63 0.32
N LEU A 66 -9.66 2.73 0.37
CA LEU A 66 -9.83 1.39 0.97
C LEU A 66 -10.33 1.49 2.43
N LEU A 67 -9.81 2.41 3.21
CA LEU A 67 -10.24 2.63 4.60
C LEU A 67 -11.61 3.33 4.72
N GLY A 68 -12.22 3.77 3.60
CA GLY A 68 -13.42 4.59 3.61
C GLY A 68 -13.20 5.99 4.20
N MET A 69 -11.96 6.53 4.14
CA MET A 69 -11.61 7.88 4.60
C MET A 69 -11.76 8.89 3.45
N LEU A 70 -12.99 9.24 3.14
CA LEU A 70 -13.35 10.15 2.06
C LEU A 70 -13.59 11.57 2.59
N THR A 71 -12.53 12.19 3.12
CA THR A 71 -12.63 13.57 3.63
C THR A 71 -12.42 14.57 2.48
N PRO A 72 -13.33 15.53 2.27
CA PRO A 72 -13.15 16.57 1.28
C PRO A 72 -11.77 17.24 1.38
N PRO A 73 -11.13 17.55 0.25
CA PRO A 73 -11.64 17.54 -1.12
C PRO A 73 -11.54 16.20 -1.89
N LEU A 74 -11.23 15.07 -1.20
CA LEU A 74 -11.20 13.74 -1.82
C LEU A 74 -12.62 13.24 -2.08
N THR A 75 -12.89 12.87 -3.33
CA THR A 75 -14.20 12.35 -3.78
C THR A 75 -13.99 11.14 -4.67
N VAL A 76 -14.76 10.09 -4.46
CA VAL A 76 -14.86 8.96 -5.40
C VAL A 76 -15.83 9.34 -6.50
N VAL A 77 -15.36 9.27 -7.75
CA VAL A 77 -16.13 9.63 -8.94
C VAL A 77 -16.56 8.41 -9.76
N GLY A 78 -16.14 7.22 -9.38
CA GLY A 78 -16.53 5.97 -10.03
C GLY A 78 -15.81 4.76 -9.48
N GLY A 79 -16.31 3.57 -9.83
CA GLY A 79 -15.80 2.29 -9.36
C GLY A 79 -16.37 1.83 -8.04
N SER A 80 -15.87 0.72 -7.51
CA SER A 80 -16.32 0.13 -6.26
C SER A 80 -15.16 -0.46 -5.45
N VAL A 81 -15.38 -0.60 -4.14
CA VAL A 81 -14.47 -1.25 -3.19
C VAL A 81 -15.28 -2.23 -2.34
N HIS A 82 -14.97 -3.51 -2.45
CA HIS A 82 -15.66 -4.57 -1.74
C HIS A 82 -14.72 -5.31 -0.80
N TYR A 83 -15.15 -5.57 0.43
CA TYR A 83 -14.48 -6.49 1.35
C TYR A 83 -15.30 -7.76 1.49
N ARG A 84 -14.64 -8.91 1.38
CA ARG A 84 -15.23 -10.22 1.64
C ARG A 84 -14.68 -10.77 2.95
N VAL A 85 -15.48 -10.66 4.00
CA VAL A 85 -15.08 -11.03 5.35
C VAL A 85 -16.19 -11.86 6.00
N ASP A 86 -15.81 -13.00 6.55
CA ASP A 86 -16.74 -13.94 7.23
C ASP A 86 -17.97 -14.29 6.36
N GLY A 87 -17.75 -14.50 5.04
CA GLY A 87 -18.79 -14.83 4.07
C GLY A 87 -19.71 -13.67 3.68
N ARG A 88 -19.42 -12.45 4.12
CA ARG A 88 -20.17 -11.23 3.77
C ARG A 88 -19.42 -10.43 2.73
N ASP A 89 -20.16 -9.89 1.77
CA ASP A 89 -19.68 -8.89 0.81
C ASP A 89 -20.09 -7.49 1.30
N ILE A 90 -19.11 -6.63 1.54
CA ILE A 90 -19.30 -5.30 2.12
C ILE A 90 -18.85 -4.26 1.08
N ASP A 91 -19.79 -3.50 0.51
CA ASP A 91 -19.45 -2.32 -0.29
C ASP A 91 -19.03 -1.16 0.62
N VAL A 92 -17.72 -0.90 0.68
CA VAL A 92 -17.12 0.12 1.55
C VAL A 92 -17.62 1.53 1.24
N LEU A 93 -17.90 1.80 -0.05
CA LEU A 93 -18.30 3.14 -0.51
C LEU A 93 -19.77 3.44 -0.22
N ALA A 94 -20.57 2.40 0.03
CA ALA A 94 -22.00 2.53 0.37
C ALA A 94 -22.25 2.57 1.88
N LEU A 95 -21.23 2.34 2.72
CA LEU A 95 -21.39 2.32 4.18
C LEU A 95 -21.69 3.70 4.75
N SER A 96 -22.55 3.74 5.76
CA SER A 96 -22.74 4.93 6.59
C SER A 96 -21.48 5.20 7.46
N ASP A 97 -21.33 6.45 7.93
CA ASP A 97 -20.24 6.79 8.87
C ASP A 97 -20.23 5.93 10.14
N ARG A 98 -21.40 5.50 10.59
CA ARG A 98 -21.57 4.61 11.75
C ARG A 98 -21.01 3.23 11.44
N ASP A 99 -21.34 2.67 10.27
CA ASP A 99 -20.92 1.34 9.87
C ASP A 99 -19.43 1.33 9.51
N LEU A 100 -18.91 2.38 8.88
CA LEU A 100 -17.48 2.60 8.67
C LEU A 100 -16.69 2.60 9.99
N ARG A 101 -17.20 3.30 11.02
CA ARG A 101 -16.57 3.27 12.35
C ARG A 101 -16.59 1.89 12.98
N ALA A 102 -17.69 1.15 12.81
CA ALA A 102 -17.81 -0.22 13.34
C ALA A 102 -16.90 -1.23 12.62
N MET A 103 -16.64 -1.00 11.31
CA MET A 103 -15.76 -1.83 10.47
C MET A 103 -14.29 -1.58 10.76
N ARG A 104 -13.89 -0.30 10.95
CA ARG A 104 -12.50 0.08 11.20
C ARG A 104 -11.98 -0.62 12.45
N TRP A 105 -10.73 -1.06 12.41
CA TRP A 105 -10.00 -1.85 13.40
C TRP A 105 -10.52 -3.26 13.69
N LYS A 106 -11.73 -3.60 13.26
CA LYS A 106 -12.25 -4.98 13.33
C LYS A 106 -12.03 -5.74 12.02
N VAL A 107 -12.32 -5.07 10.89
CA VAL A 107 -12.13 -5.64 9.56
C VAL A 107 -10.85 -5.08 8.93
N VAL A 108 -10.72 -3.78 8.90
CA VAL A 108 -9.58 -3.07 8.31
C VAL A 108 -8.98 -2.09 9.31
N SER A 109 -7.65 -2.08 9.41
CA SER A 109 -6.89 -1.11 10.19
C SER A 109 -5.87 -0.38 9.34
N TYR A 110 -5.29 0.68 9.89
CA TYR A 110 -4.37 1.54 9.19
C TYR A 110 -3.16 1.92 10.03
N ILE A 111 -1.97 1.71 9.48
CA ILE A 111 -0.70 2.19 10.00
C ILE A 111 -0.29 3.37 9.11
N PRO A 112 -0.42 4.62 9.58
CA PRO A 112 -0.16 5.80 8.77
C PRO A 112 1.33 6.09 8.63
N GLN A 113 1.66 6.83 7.57
CA GLN A 113 2.98 7.41 7.38
C GLN A 113 3.30 8.39 8.52
N GLY A 114 4.51 8.29 9.08
CA GLY A 114 4.98 9.23 10.09
C GLY A 114 4.34 9.04 11.46
N SER A 115 4.56 7.89 12.09
CA SER A 115 4.15 7.56 13.48
C SER A 115 4.46 8.65 14.53
N MET A 116 5.37 9.58 14.19
CA MET A 116 5.79 10.68 15.06
C MET A 116 4.65 11.64 15.39
N HIS A 117 3.61 11.73 14.55
CA HIS A 117 2.51 12.70 14.66
C HIS A 117 1.15 12.04 14.96
N VAL A 118 1.10 10.72 15.06
CA VAL A 118 -0.14 9.96 15.26
C VAL A 118 -0.57 9.98 16.72
N LEU A 119 0.40 9.87 17.62
CA LEU A 119 0.16 9.80 19.06
C LEU A 119 0.00 11.23 19.63
N ASN A 120 -1.00 11.41 20.49
CA ASN A 120 -1.21 12.70 21.18
C ASN A 120 -0.03 12.98 22.14
N PRO A 121 0.81 14.01 21.89
CA PRO A 121 2.04 14.24 22.63
C PRO A 121 1.82 14.60 24.10
N VAL A 122 0.62 15.03 24.48
CA VAL A 122 0.27 15.43 25.86
C VAL A 122 -0.52 14.34 26.59
N SER A 123 -0.70 13.17 26.00
CA SER A 123 -1.36 12.02 26.61
C SER A 123 -0.38 10.87 26.79
N LYS A 124 -0.42 10.20 27.94
CA LYS A 124 0.32 8.95 28.16
C LYS A 124 -0.15 7.86 27.23
N ILE A 125 0.74 6.93 26.85
CA ILE A 125 0.43 5.79 25.98
C ILE A 125 -0.73 4.99 26.54
N ARG A 126 -0.78 4.75 27.84
CA ARG A 126 -1.90 4.08 28.55
C ARG A 126 -3.26 4.69 28.20
N ASN A 127 -3.37 6.01 28.26
CA ASN A 127 -4.64 6.70 28.00
C ASN A 127 -5.05 6.53 26.54
N THR A 128 -4.10 6.61 25.61
CA THR A 128 -4.36 6.37 24.18
C THR A 128 -4.96 4.99 23.95
N PHE A 129 -4.41 3.92 24.57
CA PHE A 129 -4.98 2.58 24.45
C PHE A 129 -6.34 2.45 25.13
N ARG A 130 -6.52 3.05 26.31
CA ARG A 130 -7.81 3.03 27.01
C ARG A 130 -8.92 3.68 26.20
N ASP A 131 -8.67 4.87 25.66
CA ASP A 131 -9.63 5.59 24.81
C ASP A 131 -9.95 4.78 23.55
N PHE A 132 -8.92 4.17 22.94
CA PHE A 132 -9.06 3.34 21.75
C PHE A 132 -9.90 2.09 22.01
N ILE A 133 -9.60 1.34 23.08
CA ILE A 133 -10.31 0.12 23.43
C ILE A 133 -11.74 0.43 23.88
N ALA A 134 -11.96 1.49 24.66
CA ALA A 134 -13.31 1.91 25.04
C ALA A 134 -14.19 2.23 23.82
N ALA A 135 -13.60 2.78 22.76
CA ALA A 135 -14.32 3.10 21.52
C ALA A 135 -14.63 1.88 20.64
N HIS A 136 -13.73 0.88 20.62
CA HIS A 136 -13.81 -0.21 19.63
C HIS A 136 -14.13 -1.59 20.24
N LYS A 137 -13.78 -1.80 21.50
CA LYS A 137 -13.98 -3.06 22.24
C LYS A 137 -14.28 -2.79 23.71
N PRO A 138 -15.42 -2.18 24.04
CA PRO A 138 -15.76 -1.74 25.39
C PRO A 138 -15.79 -2.87 26.42
N GLU A 139 -16.01 -4.11 25.99
CA GLU A 139 -15.95 -5.31 26.85
C GLU A 139 -14.56 -5.56 27.46
N TRP A 140 -13.50 -5.01 26.88
CA TRP A 140 -12.13 -5.10 27.43
C TRP A 140 -11.79 -3.96 28.41
N SER A 141 -12.67 -2.99 28.59
CA SER A 141 -12.37 -1.75 29.33
C SER A 141 -11.90 -2.00 30.77
N ALA A 142 -12.41 -3.05 31.44
CA ALA A 142 -12.03 -3.41 32.81
C ALA A 142 -10.59 -3.95 32.93
N HIS A 143 -10.07 -4.56 31.86
CA HIS A 143 -8.75 -5.22 31.81
C HIS A 143 -7.84 -4.67 30.72
N THR A 144 -8.11 -3.44 30.26
CA THR A 144 -7.36 -2.81 29.14
C THR A 144 -5.86 -2.84 29.39
N ASP A 145 -5.41 -2.41 30.55
CA ASP A 145 -3.97 -2.28 30.84
C ASP A 145 -3.25 -3.63 30.85
N GLU A 146 -3.90 -4.71 31.28
CA GLU A 146 -3.36 -6.05 31.27
C GLU A 146 -3.21 -6.55 29.82
N HIS A 147 -4.28 -6.53 29.04
CA HIS A 147 -4.26 -6.94 27.62
C HIS A 147 -3.25 -6.14 26.80
N VAL A 148 -3.16 -4.83 27.04
CA VAL A 148 -2.22 -3.98 26.31
C VAL A 148 -0.78 -4.25 26.73
N ARG A 149 -0.51 -4.48 28.02
CA ARG A 149 0.84 -4.79 28.51
C ARG A 149 1.36 -6.08 27.87
N ASP A 150 0.56 -7.14 27.91
CA ASP A 150 0.93 -8.43 27.33
C ASP A 150 1.22 -8.28 25.83
N TYR A 151 0.35 -7.54 25.12
CA TYR A 151 0.54 -7.31 23.69
C TYR A 151 1.77 -6.45 23.38
N LEU A 152 2.08 -5.41 24.16
CA LEU A 152 3.28 -4.59 23.97
C LEU A 152 4.57 -5.37 24.26
N ASP A 153 4.55 -6.28 25.27
CA ASP A 153 5.67 -7.17 25.55
C ASP A 153 5.97 -8.10 24.35
N GLU A 154 4.92 -8.70 23.74
CA GLU A 154 5.05 -9.48 22.51
C GLU A 154 5.66 -8.70 21.35
N LEU A 155 5.48 -7.37 21.33
CA LEU A 155 6.07 -6.49 20.32
C LEU A 155 7.48 -5.98 20.73
N GLY A 156 8.04 -6.50 21.80
CA GLY A 156 9.36 -6.15 22.32
C GLY A 156 9.44 -4.71 22.86
N LEU A 157 8.35 -4.23 23.45
CA LEU A 157 8.29 -2.94 24.16
C LEU A 157 8.37 -3.15 25.65
N PRO A 158 9.15 -2.35 26.39
CA PRO A 158 9.28 -2.52 27.85
C PRO A 158 7.99 -2.14 28.58
N GLU A 159 7.72 -2.78 29.72
CA GLU A 159 6.49 -2.61 30.52
C GLU A 159 6.17 -1.15 30.86
N ASN A 160 7.20 -0.33 31.11
CA ASN A 160 7.03 1.06 31.49
C ASN A 160 6.54 1.98 30.36
N VAL A 161 6.46 1.48 29.10
CA VAL A 161 5.97 2.23 27.93
C VAL A 161 4.59 2.82 28.18
N LEU A 162 3.71 2.10 28.84
CA LEU A 162 2.36 2.55 29.15
C LEU A 162 2.32 3.85 29.96
N ASP A 163 3.33 4.08 30.82
CA ASP A 163 3.39 5.25 31.69
C ASP A 163 4.16 6.42 31.10
N THR A 164 4.70 6.26 29.88
CA THR A 164 5.45 7.29 29.18
C THR A 164 4.56 8.13 28.26
N TYR A 165 5.09 9.28 27.89
CA TYR A 165 4.53 10.13 26.83
C TYR A 165 5.21 9.81 25.49
N PRO A 166 4.57 10.05 24.33
CA PRO A 166 5.15 9.79 23.01
C PRO A 166 6.53 10.40 22.78
N HIS A 167 6.78 11.61 23.30
CA HIS A 167 8.07 12.29 23.16
C HIS A 167 9.21 11.63 23.94
N GLN A 168 8.92 10.77 24.91
CA GLN A 168 9.92 10.02 25.69
C GLN A 168 10.34 8.72 25.01
N LEU A 169 9.67 8.33 23.94
CA LEU A 169 9.94 7.11 23.18
C LEU A 169 10.91 7.38 22.02
N SER A 170 11.77 6.42 21.72
CA SER A 170 12.55 6.43 20.47
C SER A 170 11.63 6.35 19.25
N GLY A 171 12.15 6.69 18.05
CA GLY A 171 11.38 6.57 16.80
C GLY A 171 10.83 5.15 16.57
N GLY A 172 11.67 4.13 16.77
CA GLY A 172 11.28 2.73 16.65
C GLY A 172 10.23 2.29 17.69
N MET A 173 10.35 2.76 18.94
CA MET A 173 9.34 2.48 19.97
C MET A 173 7.99 3.13 19.62
N ARG A 174 7.96 4.37 19.16
CA ARG A 174 6.73 5.04 18.69
C ARG A 174 6.10 4.32 17.54
N GLN A 175 6.91 3.84 16.59
CA GLN A 175 6.41 3.05 15.45
C GLN A 175 5.78 1.74 15.94
N ARG A 176 6.42 1.01 16.86
CA ARG A 176 5.87 -0.22 17.45
C ARG A 176 4.56 0.04 18.20
N VAL A 177 4.45 1.14 18.96
CA VAL A 177 3.20 1.55 19.62
C VAL A 177 2.10 1.85 18.60
N THR A 178 2.42 2.52 17.49
CA THR A 178 1.46 2.79 16.41
C THR A 178 1.00 1.51 15.73
N ILE A 179 1.92 0.56 15.49
CA ILE A 179 1.59 -0.78 14.98
C ILE A 179 0.70 -1.52 15.97
N ALA A 180 1.02 -1.47 17.28
CA ALA A 180 0.21 -2.08 18.32
C ALA A 180 -1.24 -1.56 18.30
N LEU A 181 -1.44 -0.24 18.22
CA LEU A 181 -2.78 0.37 18.10
C LEU A 181 -3.52 -0.12 16.85
N ALA A 182 -2.83 -0.30 15.72
CA ALA A 182 -3.45 -0.76 14.50
C ALA A 182 -3.82 -2.26 14.54
N THR A 183 -3.15 -3.06 15.36
CA THR A 183 -3.21 -4.53 15.28
C THR A 183 -3.80 -5.22 16.51
N ILE A 184 -3.89 -4.54 17.66
CA ILE A 184 -4.35 -5.14 18.93
C ILE A 184 -5.75 -5.78 18.88
N LEU A 185 -6.62 -5.32 17.97
CA LEU A 185 -7.96 -5.89 17.76
C LEU A 185 -7.99 -7.00 16.69
N SER A 186 -6.83 -7.44 16.22
CA SER A 186 -6.68 -8.53 15.25
C SER A 186 -7.52 -8.32 13.97
N PRO A 187 -7.32 -7.19 13.22
CA PRO A 187 -8.06 -6.94 12.00
C PRO A 187 -7.75 -7.97 10.91
N ARG A 188 -8.69 -8.21 10.00
CA ARG A 188 -8.51 -9.09 8.85
C ARG A 188 -7.56 -8.51 7.81
N LEU A 189 -7.56 -7.18 7.65
CA LEU A 189 -6.76 -6.43 6.70
C LEU A 189 -6.03 -5.28 7.40
N VAL A 190 -4.71 -5.23 7.25
CA VAL A 190 -3.87 -4.13 7.74
C VAL A 190 -3.35 -3.34 6.55
N LEU A 191 -3.63 -2.06 6.49
CA LEU A 191 -3.12 -1.13 5.49
C LEU A 191 -1.94 -0.36 6.08
N ALA A 192 -0.73 -0.58 5.60
CA ALA A 192 0.47 0.09 6.10
C ALA A 192 1.03 1.08 5.05
N ASP A 193 1.00 2.36 5.38
CA ASP A 193 1.47 3.45 4.52
C ASP A 193 2.87 3.89 4.96
N GLU A 194 3.88 3.48 4.22
CA GLU A 194 5.29 3.77 4.48
C GLU A 194 5.70 3.56 5.95
N PRO A 195 5.49 2.38 6.54
CA PRO A 195 5.63 2.15 7.98
C PRO A 195 7.08 2.27 8.49
N THR A 196 8.05 2.41 7.61
CA THR A 196 9.48 2.47 7.92
C THR A 196 10.10 3.83 7.62
N THR A 197 9.32 4.80 7.15
CA THR A 197 9.83 6.15 6.82
C THR A 197 10.42 6.84 8.04
N ALA A 198 11.55 7.51 7.86
CA ALA A 198 12.32 8.23 8.89
C ALA A 198 12.91 7.35 10.02
N LEU A 199 13.02 6.04 9.80
CA LEU A 199 13.75 5.11 10.67
C LEU A 199 15.12 4.78 10.09
N ASP A 200 16.09 4.51 10.97
CA ASP A 200 17.38 3.97 10.53
C ASP A 200 17.24 2.53 10.02
N VAL A 201 18.20 2.05 9.24
CA VAL A 201 18.16 0.77 8.53
C VAL A 201 17.96 -0.43 9.48
N VAL A 202 18.54 -0.37 10.69
CA VAL A 202 18.42 -1.47 11.66
C VAL A 202 17.00 -1.53 12.24
N VAL A 203 16.47 -0.38 12.62
CA VAL A 203 15.09 -0.25 13.14
C VAL A 203 14.08 -0.58 12.06
N GLN A 204 14.32 -0.15 10.80
CA GLN A 204 13.48 -0.49 9.65
C GLN A 204 13.33 -2.00 9.48
N ARG A 205 14.44 -2.75 9.51
CA ARG A 205 14.41 -4.24 9.46
C ARG A 205 13.57 -4.82 10.58
N GLY A 206 13.75 -4.32 11.82
CA GLY A 206 12.99 -4.79 12.97
C GLY A 206 11.48 -4.52 12.85
N VAL A 207 11.08 -3.40 12.24
CA VAL A 207 9.66 -3.09 11.99
C VAL A 207 9.07 -3.99 10.91
N ILE A 208 9.82 -4.26 9.83
CA ILE A 208 9.38 -5.17 8.75
C ILE A 208 9.17 -6.58 9.30
N GLN A 209 10.13 -7.11 10.08
CA GLN A 209 10.00 -8.43 10.70
C GLN A 209 8.80 -8.48 11.65
N LEU A 210 8.61 -7.44 12.45
CA LEU A 210 7.47 -7.34 13.37
C LEU A 210 6.13 -7.38 12.63
N LEU A 211 5.98 -6.69 11.50
CA LEU A 211 4.76 -6.72 10.70
C LEU A 211 4.48 -8.12 10.14
N GLU A 212 5.52 -8.84 9.70
CA GLU A 212 5.38 -10.21 9.22
C GLU A 212 5.01 -11.19 10.33
N ASP A 213 5.63 -11.06 11.51
CA ASP A 213 5.34 -11.89 12.68
C ASP A 213 3.88 -11.69 13.14
N ILE A 214 3.43 -10.42 13.22
CA ILE A 214 2.04 -10.07 13.56
C ILE A 214 1.09 -10.67 12.53
N ARG A 215 1.35 -10.44 11.23
CA ARG A 215 0.52 -10.97 10.14
C ARG A 215 0.36 -12.49 10.24
N THR A 216 1.48 -13.20 10.39
CA THR A 216 1.49 -14.66 10.45
C THR A 216 0.72 -15.17 11.66
N ARG A 217 0.93 -14.57 12.85
CA ARG A 217 0.27 -14.95 14.09
C ARG A 217 -1.24 -14.70 14.05
N MET A 218 -1.66 -13.58 13.47
CA MET A 218 -3.08 -13.18 13.41
C MET A 218 -3.81 -13.78 12.21
N GLY A 219 -3.10 -14.36 11.23
CA GLY A 219 -3.69 -14.77 9.95
C GLY A 219 -4.26 -13.60 9.15
N SER A 220 -3.74 -12.38 9.38
CA SER A 220 -4.20 -11.17 8.71
C SER A 220 -3.62 -11.04 7.31
N THR A 221 -4.25 -10.23 6.48
CA THR A 221 -3.72 -9.76 5.20
C THR A 221 -3.05 -8.42 5.40
N LEU A 222 -1.90 -8.20 4.78
CA LEU A 222 -1.15 -6.94 4.85
C LEU A 222 -1.07 -6.27 3.48
N VAL A 223 -1.55 -5.04 3.35
CA VAL A 223 -1.25 -4.16 2.21
C VAL A 223 -0.11 -3.24 2.63
N LEU A 224 1.01 -3.35 1.94
CA LEU A 224 2.21 -2.58 2.24
C LEU A 224 2.49 -1.57 1.14
N VAL A 225 2.38 -0.30 1.46
CA VAL A 225 2.80 0.81 0.59
C VAL A 225 4.20 1.24 1.01
N THR A 226 5.14 1.20 0.09
CA THR A 226 6.47 1.78 0.26
C THR A 226 7.08 2.14 -1.10
N HIS A 227 8.00 3.08 -1.12
CA HIS A 227 8.83 3.38 -2.30
C HIS A 227 10.12 2.52 -2.33
N ASP A 228 10.40 1.77 -1.26
CA ASP A 228 11.56 0.87 -1.18
C ASP A 228 11.24 -0.48 -1.79
N MET A 229 11.74 -0.71 -3.01
CA MET A 229 11.57 -1.99 -3.72
C MET A 229 12.26 -3.15 -3.00
N GLY A 230 13.33 -2.90 -2.22
CA GLY A 230 14.00 -3.92 -1.43
C GLY A 230 13.11 -4.48 -0.32
N VAL A 231 12.25 -3.65 0.27
CA VAL A 231 11.24 -4.07 1.25
C VAL A 231 10.20 -4.96 0.58
N HIS A 232 9.72 -4.59 -0.62
CA HIS A 232 8.79 -5.43 -1.39
C HIS A 232 9.41 -6.79 -1.76
N ALA A 233 10.66 -6.80 -2.20
CA ALA A 233 11.38 -8.04 -2.56
C ALA A 233 11.44 -9.05 -1.41
N ASN A 234 11.54 -8.56 -0.16
CA ASN A 234 11.69 -9.41 1.01
C ASN A 234 10.36 -9.85 1.64
N LEU A 235 9.31 -9.06 1.48
CA LEU A 235 8.08 -9.26 2.27
C LEU A 235 6.84 -9.51 1.41
N ALA A 236 6.71 -8.84 0.25
CA ALA A 236 5.51 -8.94 -0.55
C ALA A 236 5.45 -10.26 -1.33
N LYS A 237 4.26 -10.86 -1.40
CA LYS A 237 3.99 -12.01 -2.28
C LYS A 237 3.70 -11.55 -3.70
N ARG A 238 2.94 -10.46 -3.84
CA ARG A 238 2.59 -9.81 -5.11
C ARG A 238 2.83 -8.32 -4.97
N VAL A 239 3.20 -7.68 -6.07
CA VAL A 239 3.45 -6.22 -6.09
C VAL A 239 2.70 -5.58 -7.25
N LEU A 240 1.96 -4.52 -6.94
CA LEU A 240 1.34 -3.62 -7.88
C LEU A 240 2.19 -2.35 -8.00
N VAL A 241 2.56 -2.00 -9.22
CA VAL A 241 3.35 -0.80 -9.51
C VAL A 241 2.44 0.31 -10.02
N LEU A 242 2.38 1.39 -9.26
CA LEU A 242 1.57 2.58 -9.52
C LEU A 242 2.41 3.72 -10.09
N TYR A 243 1.91 4.36 -11.15
CA TYR A 243 2.48 5.57 -11.68
C TYR A 243 1.39 6.57 -12.04
N ALA A 244 1.53 7.79 -11.53
CA ALA A 244 0.62 8.90 -11.84
C ALA A 244 -0.87 8.54 -11.75
N GLY A 245 -1.28 7.78 -10.74
CA GLY A 245 -2.66 7.38 -10.48
C GLY A 245 -3.15 6.16 -11.23
N GLN A 246 -2.32 5.48 -12.02
CA GLN A 246 -2.68 4.29 -12.80
C GLN A 246 -1.76 3.11 -12.49
N VAL A 247 -2.27 1.89 -12.69
CA VAL A 247 -1.48 0.66 -12.60
C VAL A 247 -0.65 0.51 -13.85
N MET A 248 0.66 0.34 -13.69
CA MET A 248 1.57 0.07 -14.80
C MET A 248 1.84 -1.43 -14.94
N GLU A 249 2.02 -2.12 -13.82
CA GLU A 249 2.35 -3.54 -13.80
C GLU A 249 1.92 -4.17 -12.48
N GLU A 250 1.55 -5.44 -12.49
CA GLU A 250 1.29 -6.25 -11.31
C GLU A 250 1.69 -7.69 -11.58
N ALA A 251 2.49 -8.27 -10.67
CA ALA A 251 2.87 -9.67 -10.72
C ALA A 251 3.21 -10.21 -9.33
N ASP A 252 3.45 -11.52 -9.24
CA ASP A 252 4.16 -12.05 -8.08
C ASP A 252 5.57 -11.42 -7.98
N THR A 253 6.07 -11.33 -6.76
CA THR A 253 7.31 -10.57 -6.50
C THR A 253 8.50 -11.12 -7.28
N VAL A 254 8.66 -12.45 -7.36
CA VAL A 254 9.79 -13.05 -8.06
C VAL A 254 9.73 -12.70 -9.55
N THR A 255 8.58 -12.91 -10.18
CA THR A 255 8.38 -12.58 -11.61
C THR A 255 8.59 -11.09 -11.87
N LEU A 256 8.08 -10.21 -11.02
CA LEU A 256 8.24 -8.77 -11.18
C LEU A 256 9.71 -8.33 -11.14
N PHE A 257 10.52 -8.94 -10.26
CA PHE A 257 11.93 -8.59 -10.10
C PHE A 257 12.84 -9.22 -11.15
N GLU A 258 12.53 -10.44 -11.59
CA GLU A 258 13.32 -11.16 -12.60
C GLU A 258 12.96 -10.76 -14.03
N GLN A 259 11.67 -10.51 -14.30
CA GLN A 259 11.15 -10.26 -15.63
C GLN A 259 10.18 -9.06 -15.67
N PRO A 260 10.61 -7.85 -15.26
CA PRO A 260 9.75 -6.66 -15.34
C PRO A 260 9.45 -6.32 -16.78
N LEU A 261 8.16 -6.19 -17.12
CA LEU A 261 7.70 -5.95 -18.49
C LEU A 261 7.57 -4.45 -18.79
N HIS A 262 7.07 -3.65 -17.83
CA HIS A 262 6.90 -2.22 -18.04
C HIS A 262 8.22 -1.45 -17.86
N PRO A 263 8.62 -0.55 -18.79
CA PRO A 263 9.87 0.22 -18.67
C PRO A 263 10.00 1.01 -17.35
N TYR A 264 8.91 1.49 -16.77
CA TYR A 264 8.92 2.14 -15.46
C TYR A 264 9.32 1.18 -14.33
N THR A 265 8.78 -0.04 -14.33
CA THR A 265 9.13 -1.09 -13.35
C THR A 265 10.60 -1.48 -13.47
N GLN A 266 11.10 -1.60 -14.71
CA GLN A 266 12.52 -1.87 -14.97
C GLN A 266 13.42 -0.80 -14.36
N TYR A 267 13.07 0.48 -14.49
CA TYR A 267 13.80 1.58 -13.85
C TYR A 267 13.76 1.50 -12.33
N LEU A 268 12.59 1.24 -11.73
CA LEU A 268 12.44 1.12 -10.27
C LEU A 268 13.36 0.02 -9.72
N ILE A 269 13.41 -1.14 -10.39
CA ILE A 269 14.24 -2.28 -9.97
C ILE A 269 15.73 -1.99 -10.20
N LYS A 270 16.10 -1.37 -11.33
CA LYS A 270 17.49 -1.00 -11.63
C LYS A 270 18.04 0.09 -10.71
N SER A 271 17.18 0.88 -10.07
CA SER A 271 17.60 1.88 -9.09
C SER A 271 18.01 1.30 -7.73
N LEU A 272 17.76 -0.01 -7.50
CA LEU A 272 18.17 -0.70 -6.27
C LEU A 272 19.69 -0.84 -6.21
N PRO A 273 20.29 -0.60 -5.04
CA PRO A 273 21.72 -0.86 -4.85
C PRO A 273 22.01 -2.37 -4.93
N ARG A 274 22.86 -2.79 -5.85
CA ARG A 274 23.39 -4.16 -5.94
C ARG A 274 24.75 -4.23 -5.26
N LEU A 275 25.00 -5.29 -4.48
CA LEU A 275 26.24 -5.45 -3.70
C LEU A 275 27.47 -5.67 -4.59
N ASP A 276 27.31 -6.22 -5.79
CA ASP A 276 28.39 -6.69 -6.65
C ASP A 276 28.69 -5.82 -7.89
N GLU A 277 27.90 -4.80 -8.15
CA GLU A 277 28.08 -3.96 -9.33
C GLU A 277 28.54 -2.55 -8.97
N ARG A 278 29.71 -2.14 -9.51
CA ARG A 278 30.15 -0.74 -9.59
C ARG A 278 29.39 0.05 -10.68
N SER A 279 28.22 -0.46 -11.12
CA SER A 279 27.41 0.18 -12.15
C SER A 279 26.82 1.49 -11.63
N GLU A 280 26.84 2.52 -12.46
CA GLU A 280 26.19 3.80 -12.18
C GLU A 280 24.69 3.56 -11.94
N ARG A 281 24.15 4.14 -10.87
CA ARG A 281 22.73 4.06 -10.55
C ARG A 281 21.94 4.73 -11.67
N VAL A 282 21.12 3.97 -12.36
CA VAL A 282 20.24 4.50 -13.40
C VAL A 282 19.06 5.16 -12.70
N SER A 283 19.02 6.48 -12.70
CA SER A 283 17.84 7.22 -12.23
C SER A 283 16.79 7.34 -13.34
N ILE A 284 15.51 7.29 -12.95
CA ILE A 284 14.41 7.53 -13.89
C ILE A 284 14.52 8.97 -14.43
N PRO A 285 14.61 9.18 -15.75
CA PRO A 285 14.79 10.53 -16.32
C PRO A 285 13.57 11.43 -16.07
N GLY A 286 13.79 12.73 -15.94
CA GLY A 286 12.73 13.74 -15.82
C GLY A 286 12.03 13.73 -14.45
N ARG A 287 10.83 14.33 -14.40
CA ARG A 287 10.01 14.44 -13.20
C ARG A 287 8.65 13.74 -13.40
N PRO A 288 8.05 13.18 -12.34
CA PRO A 288 6.68 12.68 -12.40
C PRO A 288 5.72 13.77 -12.88
N PRO A 289 4.71 13.43 -13.69
CA PRO A 289 3.75 14.41 -14.18
C PRO A 289 2.83 14.91 -13.06
N ALA A 290 2.32 16.11 -13.22
CA ALA A 290 1.30 16.64 -12.33
C ALA A 290 -0.03 15.91 -12.55
N LEU A 291 -0.68 15.49 -11.45
CA LEU A 291 -1.91 14.70 -11.51
C LEU A 291 -3.18 15.53 -11.84
N ASP A 292 -3.08 16.84 -11.83
CA ASP A 292 -4.14 17.75 -12.29
C ASP A 292 -4.17 17.92 -13.80
N ASN A 293 -3.04 17.67 -14.48
CA ASN A 293 -2.94 17.66 -15.93
C ASN A 293 -2.01 16.52 -16.40
N PRO A 294 -2.41 15.25 -16.17
CA PRO A 294 -1.58 14.12 -16.58
C PRO A 294 -1.47 14.04 -18.11
N PRO A 295 -0.34 13.50 -18.63
CA PRO A 295 -0.18 13.27 -20.06
C PRO A 295 -1.33 12.42 -20.63
N THR A 296 -1.71 12.72 -21.89
CA THR A 296 -2.62 11.87 -22.66
C THR A 296 -1.95 10.52 -22.98
N GLY A 297 -2.73 9.50 -23.26
CA GLY A 297 -2.21 8.16 -23.55
C GLY A 297 -1.53 7.52 -22.34
N CYS A 298 -0.40 6.84 -22.56
CA CYS A 298 0.41 6.27 -21.49
C CYS A 298 1.03 7.39 -20.65
N ARG A 299 0.75 7.43 -19.35
CA ARG A 299 1.23 8.49 -18.45
C ARG A 299 2.75 8.52 -18.30
N PHE A 300 3.41 7.39 -18.55
CA PHE A 300 4.87 7.29 -18.49
C PHE A 300 5.57 7.72 -19.80
N HIS A 301 4.84 7.87 -20.92
CA HIS A 301 5.45 8.13 -22.23
C HIS A 301 6.46 9.30 -22.28
N PRO A 302 6.31 10.42 -21.52
CA PRO A 302 7.31 11.50 -21.58
C PRO A 302 8.68 11.14 -20.99
N ARG A 303 8.73 10.04 -20.21
CA ARG A 303 9.95 9.56 -19.54
C ARG A 303 10.39 8.18 -20.05
N CYS A 304 9.61 7.59 -20.97
CA CYS A 304 9.84 6.26 -21.49
C CYS A 304 10.85 6.32 -22.65
N PRO A 305 11.99 5.59 -22.59
CA PRO A 305 12.96 5.56 -23.67
C PRO A 305 12.43 4.82 -24.92
N TYR A 306 11.37 4.04 -24.77
CA TYR A 306 10.75 3.24 -25.84
C TYR A 306 9.39 3.82 -26.26
N ALA A 307 9.13 5.11 -26.00
CA ALA A 307 7.85 5.72 -26.32
C ALA A 307 7.58 5.71 -27.83
N MET A 308 6.44 5.14 -28.20
CA MET A 308 5.91 5.13 -29.57
C MET A 308 4.84 6.23 -29.74
N ASP A 309 4.46 6.55 -30.98
CA ASP A 309 3.42 7.57 -31.23
C ASP A 309 2.07 7.19 -30.61
N VAL A 310 1.71 5.90 -30.61
CA VAL A 310 0.50 5.40 -29.95
C VAL A 310 0.50 5.70 -28.45
N CYS A 311 1.67 5.69 -27.80
CA CYS A 311 1.79 5.98 -26.37
C CYS A 311 1.40 7.43 -26.02
N LYS A 312 1.47 8.34 -26.97
CA LYS A 312 1.12 9.77 -26.77
C LYS A 312 -0.39 10.01 -26.77
N THR A 313 -1.16 9.14 -27.44
CA THR A 313 -2.57 9.39 -27.73
C THR A 313 -3.52 8.33 -27.10
N VAL A 314 -3.06 7.08 -26.98
CA VAL A 314 -3.88 5.96 -26.50
C VAL A 314 -3.32 5.47 -25.16
N ALA A 315 -4.15 5.43 -24.13
CA ALA A 315 -3.79 4.81 -22.86
C ALA A 315 -3.75 3.27 -23.02
N PRO A 316 -2.65 2.59 -22.64
CA PRO A 316 -2.59 1.15 -22.68
C PRO A 316 -3.56 0.55 -21.65
N ARG A 317 -4.20 -0.55 -22.01
CA ARG A 317 -5.03 -1.32 -21.08
C ARG A 317 -4.15 -2.20 -20.19
N LEU A 318 -4.59 -2.46 -18.97
CA LEU A 318 -3.97 -3.45 -18.11
C LEU A 318 -4.36 -4.84 -18.60
N GLU A 319 -3.45 -5.55 -19.25
CA GLU A 319 -3.66 -6.86 -19.85
C GLU A 319 -2.85 -7.93 -19.11
N GLU A 320 -3.41 -9.12 -18.96
CA GLU A 320 -2.69 -10.29 -18.45
C GLU A 320 -1.89 -10.93 -19.58
N ILE A 321 -0.56 -10.87 -19.47
CA ILE A 321 0.37 -11.39 -20.48
C ILE A 321 0.70 -12.86 -20.21
N THR A 322 0.94 -13.18 -18.95
CA THR A 322 1.06 -14.54 -18.43
C THR A 322 0.24 -14.66 -17.16
N LEU A 323 -0.05 -15.87 -16.73
CA LEU A 323 -0.88 -16.11 -15.55
C LEU A 323 -0.38 -15.31 -14.35
N GLY A 324 -1.23 -14.40 -13.84
CA GLY A 324 -0.93 -13.54 -12.70
C GLY A 324 0.04 -12.38 -12.98
N HIS A 325 0.47 -12.18 -14.23
CA HIS A 325 1.33 -11.06 -14.62
C HIS A 325 0.58 -10.10 -15.56
N ARG A 326 0.17 -8.96 -15.04
CA ARG A 326 -0.60 -7.93 -15.75
C ARG A 326 0.27 -6.71 -16.02
N VAL A 327 0.17 -6.14 -17.23
CA VAL A 327 0.93 -4.94 -17.61
C VAL A 327 0.11 -4.00 -18.47
N ALA A 328 0.29 -2.69 -18.28
CA ALA A 328 -0.32 -1.64 -19.09
C ALA A 328 0.75 -0.99 -19.99
N CYS A 329 1.16 -1.68 -21.06
CA CYS A 329 2.22 -1.22 -21.96
C CYS A 329 2.00 -1.67 -23.40
N HIS A 330 2.05 -0.73 -24.37
CA HIS A 330 1.91 -1.03 -25.78
C HIS A 330 3.08 -1.86 -26.36
N LEU A 331 4.24 -1.89 -25.71
CA LEU A 331 5.38 -2.73 -26.12
C LEU A 331 5.13 -4.22 -25.91
N VAL A 332 4.23 -4.56 -24.97
CA VAL A 332 4.03 -5.93 -24.48
C VAL A 332 2.58 -6.40 -24.68
N SER A 333 1.73 -5.59 -25.36
CA SER A 333 0.36 -6.03 -25.67
C SER A 333 0.36 -7.33 -26.46
N SER A 334 -0.66 -8.17 -26.30
CA SER A 334 -0.80 -9.51 -26.86
C SER A 334 -0.66 -9.62 -28.39
N THR A 335 -0.47 -8.48 -29.07
CA THR A 335 -0.22 -8.35 -30.52
C THR A 335 1.26 -8.09 -30.88
N SER A 336 2.16 -7.93 -29.89
CA SER A 336 3.60 -7.69 -30.13
C SER A 336 4.45 -8.79 -29.49
N PRO A 337 5.51 -9.30 -30.18
CA PRO A 337 6.45 -10.23 -29.57
C PRO A 337 7.16 -9.55 -28.39
N ALA A 338 7.34 -10.29 -27.29
CA ALA A 338 8.04 -9.78 -26.11
C ALA A 338 9.43 -9.27 -26.50
N PRO A 339 9.85 -8.07 -26.04
CA PRO A 339 11.22 -7.61 -26.26
C PRO A 339 12.19 -8.54 -25.54
N GLU A 340 13.21 -9.04 -26.24
CA GLU A 340 14.31 -9.78 -25.64
C GLU A 340 14.95 -8.98 -24.51
N ALA A 341 15.23 -9.65 -23.40
CA ALA A 341 15.71 -9.03 -22.16
C ALA A 341 17.10 -8.32 -22.29
N ASP A 342 17.76 -8.42 -23.45
CA ASP A 342 19.12 -7.92 -23.70
C ASP A 342 19.21 -6.49 -24.26
N ALA A 343 18.12 -5.76 -24.42
CA ALA A 343 18.14 -4.45 -25.11
C ALA A 343 18.50 -3.25 -24.22
N ILE A 344 19.00 -3.45 -22.99
CA ILE A 344 19.50 -2.34 -22.16
C ILE A 344 20.97 -2.61 -21.79
N SER A 345 21.83 -2.69 -22.82
CA SER A 345 23.25 -2.40 -22.71
C SER A 345 23.44 -0.95 -23.17
N VAL A 346 23.70 -0.05 -22.23
CA VAL A 346 24.58 1.13 -22.20
C VAL A 346 24.20 1.99 -21.00
#